data_4e222a3b1fa22008b68434bc2c842d77
#
_entry.id   4e222a3b1fa22008b68434bc2c842d77
#
_cell.length_a   1.000
_cell.length_b   1.000
_cell.length_c   1.000
_cell.angle_alpha   90.00
_cell.angle_beta   90.00
_cell.angle_gamma   90.00
#
_symmetry.space_group_name_H-M   'P 1'
#
loop_
_entity.id
_entity.type
_entity.pdbx_description
1 polymer ?
#
loop_
_entity_poly.entity_id
_entity_poly.type
_entity_poly.pdbx_seq_one_letter_code
_entity_poly.pdbx_strand_id
1 'polypeptide(L)'
;IRRVKITRMLFFDLLNEPNMRLGADGLNKLHAELIAIIRRTNPGRTLIIGTPNLGQTWTLGELKFPENEWNIIVQGHYYLPHTFTHQNLEYVPSAMVGHQVEWHGTENEKAPIIRDLDFCQRWSEQSSRPLNIGEYGVCLKADQQSMNRYFSFMQEQFQLRGFSSHIWAYRGLFGLYDLQTKKWNQESIQALTNF
;
A
#
# COMPACT_ATOMS: atom_id res chain seq x y z
N ILE A 1 -34.57 5.45 -4.38
CA ILE A 1 -33.15 5.22 -4.05
C ILE A 1 -33.14 4.74 -2.61
N ARG A 2 -32.90 3.43 -2.39
CA ARG A 2 -32.73 2.90 -1.02
C ARG A 2 -31.48 3.55 -0.44
N ARG A 3 -31.62 4.32 0.65
CA ARG A 3 -30.48 4.76 1.47
C ARG A 3 -29.74 3.50 1.95
N VAL A 4 -28.59 3.22 1.37
CA VAL A 4 -27.68 2.22 1.94
C VAL A 4 -27.35 2.72 3.35
N LYS A 5 -27.76 1.96 4.38
CA LYS A 5 -27.28 2.23 5.74
C LYS A 5 -25.77 2.13 5.67
N ILE A 6 -25.07 3.26 5.77
CA ILE A 6 -23.61 3.31 5.79
C ILE A 6 -23.22 2.61 7.08
N THR A 7 -22.74 1.38 6.95
CA THR A 7 -22.34 0.55 8.09
C THR A 7 -21.07 1.10 8.73
N ARG A 8 -20.81 0.72 9.99
CA ARG A 8 -19.55 1.04 10.70
C ARG A 8 -18.31 0.49 10.01
N MET A 9 -18.50 -0.44 9.06
CA MET A 9 -17.45 -1.10 8.27
C MET A 9 -17.01 -0.32 7.01
N LEU A 10 -17.61 0.84 6.74
CA LEU A 10 -17.23 1.67 5.60
C LEU A 10 -16.25 2.75 6.05
N PHE A 11 -15.05 2.74 5.51
CA PHE A 11 -14.02 3.76 5.69
C PHE A 11 -14.01 4.71 4.50
N PHE A 12 -13.56 5.95 4.70
CA PHE A 12 -13.36 6.90 3.61
C PHE A 12 -11.86 7.08 3.40
N ASP A 13 -11.38 6.66 2.25
CA ASP A 13 -10.04 6.99 1.77
C ASP A 13 -10.10 8.36 1.07
N LEU A 14 -9.26 9.30 1.51
CA LEU A 14 -9.40 10.69 1.09
C LEU A 14 -8.74 10.96 -0.27
N LEU A 15 -7.64 10.32 -0.58
CA LEU A 15 -6.90 10.53 -1.81
C LEU A 15 -5.92 9.40 -2.07
N ASN A 16 -6.06 8.72 -3.20
CA ASN A 16 -5.08 7.76 -3.67
C ASN A 16 -3.86 8.48 -4.26
N GLU A 17 -2.65 8.06 -3.90
CA GLU A 17 -1.36 8.45 -4.48
C GLU A 17 -1.23 9.94 -4.83
N PRO A 18 -1.21 10.82 -3.83
CA PRO A 18 -1.12 12.25 -4.08
C PRO A 18 0.11 12.58 -4.93
N ASN A 19 -0.09 13.38 -5.97
CA ASN A 19 0.96 13.76 -6.89
C ASN A 19 2.11 14.49 -6.15
N MET A 20 3.36 14.20 -6.53
CA MET A 20 4.55 14.79 -5.91
C MET A 20 4.56 16.33 -5.95
N ARG A 21 3.91 16.97 -6.94
CA ARG A 21 3.81 18.45 -7.05
C ARG A 21 2.98 19.07 -5.92
N LEU A 22 2.09 18.29 -5.29
CA LEU A 22 1.30 18.76 -4.16
C LEU A 22 2.19 19.00 -2.93
N GLY A 23 3.23 18.19 -2.77
CA GLY A 23 4.11 18.20 -1.62
C GLY A 23 3.41 17.86 -0.30
N ALA A 24 4.20 17.68 0.76
CA ALA A 24 3.65 17.32 2.05
C ALA A 24 2.78 18.43 2.68
N ASP A 25 3.21 19.68 2.60
CA ASP A 25 2.44 20.80 3.19
C ASP A 25 1.10 21.01 2.47
N GLY A 26 1.08 20.91 1.14
CA GLY A 26 -0.16 20.99 0.36
C GLY A 26 -1.11 19.83 0.69
N LEU A 27 -0.58 18.63 0.81
CA LEU A 27 -1.35 17.45 1.17
C LEU A 27 -1.92 17.56 2.61
N ASN A 28 -1.12 17.98 3.57
CA ASN A 28 -1.55 18.17 4.95
C ASN A 28 -2.68 19.22 5.06
N LYS A 29 -2.58 20.32 4.29
CA LYS A 29 -3.65 21.32 4.22
C LYS A 29 -4.92 20.72 3.63
N LEU A 30 -4.81 20.00 2.51
CA LEU A 30 -5.94 19.32 1.87
C LEU A 30 -6.62 18.32 2.82
N HIS A 31 -5.83 17.49 3.50
CA HIS A 31 -6.36 16.53 4.48
C HIS A 31 -7.14 17.25 5.60
N ALA A 32 -6.59 18.32 6.17
CA ALA A 32 -7.24 19.06 7.22
C ALA A 32 -8.61 19.65 6.76
N GLU A 33 -8.67 20.19 5.55
CA GLU A 33 -9.91 20.74 4.96
C GLU A 33 -10.94 19.61 4.70
N LEU A 34 -10.53 18.49 4.13
CA LEU A 34 -11.41 17.34 3.87
C LEU A 34 -11.95 16.73 5.15
N ILE A 35 -11.10 16.55 6.16
CA ILE A 35 -11.50 16.06 7.48
C ILE A 35 -12.58 16.97 8.05
N ALA A 36 -12.36 18.29 8.07
CA ALA A 36 -13.31 19.25 8.60
C ALA A 36 -14.68 19.19 7.89
N ILE A 37 -14.69 19.00 6.58
CA ILE A 37 -15.91 18.83 5.78
C ILE A 37 -16.64 17.53 6.15
N ILE A 38 -15.91 16.42 6.18
CA ILE A 38 -16.48 15.09 6.46
C ILE A 38 -17.05 15.04 7.88
N ARG A 39 -16.37 15.59 8.86
CA ARG A 39 -16.80 15.58 10.28
C ARG A 39 -18.13 16.28 10.53
N ARG A 40 -18.55 17.21 9.65
CA ARG A 40 -19.88 17.86 9.77
C ARG A 40 -21.03 16.86 9.63
N THR A 41 -20.88 15.83 8.81
CA THR A 41 -21.96 14.87 8.51
C THR A 41 -21.62 13.46 8.95
N ASN A 42 -20.35 13.16 9.19
CA ASN A 42 -19.82 11.86 9.56
C ASN A 42 -18.82 11.97 10.73
N PRO A 43 -19.24 12.43 11.91
CA PRO A 43 -18.32 12.74 13.01
C PRO A 43 -17.53 11.52 13.51
N GLY A 44 -18.10 10.32 13.44
CA GLY A 44 -17.48 9.07 13.87
C GLY A 44 -16.94 8.19 12.74
N ARG A 45 -16.81 8.71 11.50
CA ARG A 45 -16.32 7.94 10.36
C ARG A 45 -14.81 7.71 10.46
N THR A 46 -14.35 6.46 10.36
CA THR A 46 -12.93 6.17 10.20
C THR A 46 -12.48 6.65 8.82
N LEU A 47 -11.41 7.43 8.81
CA LEU A 47 -10.80 7.96 7.59
C LEU A 47 -9.48 7.23 7.32
N ILE A 48 -9.17 7.04 6.05
CA ILE A 48 -7.86 6.59 5.58
C ILE A 48 -7.16 7.79 4.96
N ILE A 49 -5.92 8.03 5.39
CA ILE A 49 -5.09 9.13 4.94
C ILE A 49 -3.82 8.57 4.33
N GLY A 50 -3.60 8.84 3.05
CA GLY A 50 -2.41 8.46 2.32
C GLY A 50 -1.20 9.32 2.65
N THR A 51 0.00 8.74 2.53
CA THR A 51 1.27 9.44 2.64
C THR A 51 1.58 10.28 1.38
N PRO A 52 2.42 11.31 1.47
CA PRO A 52 2.88 12.08 0.32
C PRO A 52 3.62 11.25 -0.76
N ASN A 53 3.97 11.89 -1.86
CA ASN A 53 4.83 11.34 -2.91
C ASN A 53 4.35 9.98 -3.45
N LEU A 54 3.12 9.91 -3.94
CA LEU A 54 2.51 8.68 -4.46
C LEU A 54 2.38 7.57 -3.40
N GLY A 55 2.05 7.94 -2.17
CA GLY A 55 1.82 6.97 -1.11
C GLY A 55 3.08 6.35 -0.50
N GLN A 56 4.25 6.98 -0.65
CA GLN A 56 5.51 6.38 -0.21
C GLN A 56 5.63 6.32 1.32
N THR A 57 5.95 5.15 1.84
CA THR A 57 6.03 4.90 3.29
C THR A 57 7.14 5.70 4.00
N TRP A 58 8.25 6.03 3.33
CA TRP A 58 9.32 6.82 3.95
C TRP A 58 8.93 8.28 4.24
N THR A 59 7.80 8.75 3.70
CA THR A 59 7.26 10.11 3.96
C THR A 59 6.30 10.17 5.13
N LEU A 60 6.10 9.09 5.88
CA LEU A 60 5.22 9.02 7.05
C LEU A 60 5.48 10.15 8.06
N GLY A 61 6.75 10.51 8.28
CA GLY A 61 7.14 11.60 9.19
C GLY A 61 6.73 13.00 8.75
N GLU A 62 6.28 13.17 7.50
CA GLU A 62 5.85 14.46 6.95
C GLU A 62 4.35 14.73 7.18
N LEU A 63 3.59 13.71 7.62
CA LEU A 63 2.16 13.85 7.89
C LEU A 63 1.90 14.69 9.15
N LYS A 64 0.93 15.59 9.02
CA LYS A 64 0.41 16.42 10.10
C LYS A 64 -1.08 16.18 10.24
N PHE A 65 -1.57 16.06 11.46
CA PHE A 65 -2.96 15.79 11.74
C PHE A 65 -3.58 16.93 12.53
N PRO A 66 -4.88 17.26 12.32
CA PRO A 66 -5.59 18.17 13.19
C PRO A 66 -5.56 17.68 14.64
N GLU A 67 -5.52 18.60 15.59
CA GLU A 67 -5.62 18.29 17.02
C GLU A 67 -6.93 17.52 17.30
N ASN A 68 -6.85 16.54 18.19
CA ASN A 68 -7.98 15.69 18.60
C ASN A 68 -8.62 14.82 17.49
N GLU A 69 -7.96 14.69 16.34
CA GLU A 69 -8.43 13.79 15.28
C GLU A 69 -7.70 12.43 15.37
N TRP A 70 -8.35 11.46 16.02
CA TRP A 70 -7.77 10.13 16.31
C TRP A 70 -8.34 9.01 15.47
N ASN A 71 -9.52 9.18 14.83
CA ASN A 71 -10.17 8.12 14.08
C ASN A 71 -9.66 8.06 12.63
N ILE A 72 -8.34 7.89 12.51
CA ILE A 72 -7.59 7.85 11.27
C ILE A 72 -6.74 6.58 11.22
N ILE A 73 -6.81 5.89 10.09
CA ILE A 73 -5.85 4.88 9.65
C ILE A 73 -4.92 5.57 8.66
N VAL A 74 -3.61 5.46 8.87
CA VAL A 74 -2.65 5.99 7.89
C VAL A 74 -2.32 4.91 6.87
N GLN A 75 -2.22 5.30 5.60
CA GLN A 75 -1.97 4.40 4.50
C GLN A 75 -0.69 4.77 3.77
N GLY A 76 0.14 3.77 3.51
CA GLY A 76 1.25 3.87 2.57
C GLY A 76 1.20 2.75 1.54
N HIS A 77 1.87 2.93 0.40
CA HIS A 77 2.06 1.92 -0.62
C HIS A 77 3.49 1.41 -0.58
N TYR A 78 3.68 0.13 -0.82
CA TYR A 78 5.01 -0.48 -0.74
C TYR A 78 5.28 -1.39 -1.93
N TYR A 79 6.13 -0.92 -2.84
CA TYR A 79 6.49 -1.64 -4.07
C TYR A 79 8.00 -1.88 -4.22
N LEU A 80 8.78 -1.66 -3.14
CA LEU A 80 10.22 -1.87 -3.25
C LEU A 80 10.60 -3.37 -3.21
N PRO A 81 11.64 -3.77 -3.98
CA PRO A 81 12.38 -2.95 -4.94
C PRO A 81 11.64 -2.80 -6.29
N HIS A 82 11.49 -1.57 -6.78
CA HIS A 82 10.77 -1.30 -8.03
C HIS A 82 11.37 -2.02 -9.24
N THR A 83 12.68 -2.25 -9.26
CA THR A 83 13.36 -3.01 -10.32
C THR A 83 12.84 -4.43 -10.47
N PHE A 84 12.29 -5.01 -9.41
CA PHE A 84 11.62 -6.30 -9.44
C PHE A 84 10.10 -6.15 -9.66
N THR A 85 9.44 -5.35 -8.83
CA THR A 85 7.96 -5.29 -8.80
C THR A 85 7.36 -4.64 -10.04
N HIS A 86 8.10 -3.74 -10.71
CA HIS A 86 7.65 -2.98 -11.90
C HIS A 86 8.49 -3.27 -13.15
N GLN A 87 9.24 -4.36 -13.16
CA GLN A 87 10.11 -4.69 -14.27
C GLN A 87 9.37 -4.77 -15.62
N ASN A 88 10.01 -4.27 -16.67
CA ASN A 88 9.52 -4.38 -18.05
C ASN A 88 8.11 -3.78 -18.30
N LEU A 89 7.65 -2.85 -17.46
CA LEU A 89 6.44 -2.08 -17.73
C LEU A 89 6.76 -0.86 -18.61
N GLU A 90 5.84 -0.49 -19.48
CA GLU A 90 6.04 0.56 -20.48
C GLU A 90 6.26 1.95 -19.89
N TYR A 91 5.74 2.20 -18.67
CA TYR A 91 5.80 3.50 -18.01
C TYR A 91 6.95 3.66 -17.01
N VAL A 92 7.79 2.63 -16.86
CA VAL A 92 8.96 2.73 -15.99
C VAL A 92 10.19 3.26 -16.71
N PRO A 93 11.22 3.78 -15.99
CA PRO A 93 12.47 4.22 -16.61
C PRO A 93 13.09 3.11 -17.47
N SER A 94 13.70 3.49 -18.60
CA SER A 94 14.32 2.56 -19.55
C SER A 94 15.35 1.62 -18.93
N ALA A 95 16.01 2.05 -17.86
CA ALA A 95 16.93 1.20 -17.08
C ALA A 95 16.26 -0.03 -16.43
N MET A 96 14.94 -0.06 -16.32
CA MET A 96 14.15 -1.17 -15.78
C MET A 96 13.52 -2.03 -16.89
N VAL A 97 13.76 -1.70 -18.15
CA VAL A 97 13.22 -2.42 -19.31
C VAL A 97 14.29 -3.32 -19.91
N GLY A 98 13.89 -4.51 -20.34
CA GLY A 98 14.78 -5.47 -21.01
C GLY A 98 15.61 -6.36 -20.07
N HIS A 99 15.45 -6.21 -18.76
CA HIS A 99 16.12 -7.05 -17.76
C HIS A 99 15.09 -7.89 -17.01
N GLN A 100 15.31 -9.20 -16.99
CA GLN A 100 14.57 -10.09 -16.11
C GLN A 100 15.22 -10.03 -14.71
N VAL A 101 14.48 -9.56 -13.72
CA VAL A 101 14.93 -9.52 -12.34
C VAL A 101 14.23 -10.62 -11.56
N GLU A 102 15.01 -11.51 -10.96
CA GLU A 102 14.51 -12.54 -10.05
C GLU A 102 14.66 -12.08 -8.60
N TRP A 103 13.68 -12.41 -7.78
CA TRP A 103 13.74 -12.19 -6.33
C TRP A 103 13.92 -13.55 -5.64
N HIS A 104 15.10 -13.77 -5.07
CA HIS A 104 15.46 -15.05 -4.46
C HIS A 104 15.12 -15.13 -2.97
N GLY A 105 14.82 -14.01 -2.35
CA GLY A 105 14.56 -13.93 -0.91
C GLY A 105 15.83 -14.12 -0.07
N THR A 106 16.98 -13.69 -0.58
CA THR A 106 18.23 -13.68 0.15
C THR A 106 18.19 -12.64 1.28
N GLU A 107 19.05 -12.77 2.26
CA GLU A 107 19.15 -11.79 3.36
C GLU A 107 19.48 -10.38 2.85
N ASN A 108 20.27 -10.26 1.80
CA ASN A 108 20.57 -8.97 1.17
C ASN A 108 19.36 -8.32 0.50
N GLU A 109 18.44 -9.11 -0.05
CA GLU A 109 17.18 -8.61 -0.65
C GLU A 109 16.15 -8.27 0.42
N LYS A 110 16.08 -9.06 1.49
CA LYS A 110 15.12 -8.87 2.59
C LYS A 110 15.49 -7.71 3.52
N ALA A 111 16.77 -7.56 3.84
CA ALA A 111 17.21 -6.60 4.85
C ALA A 111 16.80 -5.14 4.60
N PRO A 112 16.84 -4.60 3.38
CA PRO A 112 16.29 -3.27 3.10
C PRO A 112 14.79 -3.17 3.40
N ILE A 113 14.00 -4.16 2.98
CA ILE A 113 12.55 -4.19 3.20
C ILE A 113 12.23 -4.23 4.70
N ILE A 114 12.93 -5.08 5.44
CA ILE A 114 12.77 -5.17 6.90
C ILE A 114 13.05 -3.82 7.57
N ARG A 115 14.14 -3.13 7.20
CA ARG A 115 14.46 -1.80 7.76
C ARG A 115 13.38 -0.77 7.47
N ASP A 116 12.82 -0.77 6.26
CA ASP A 116 11.74 0.15 5.89
C ASP A 116 10.47 -0.14 6.69
N LEU A 117 10.10 -1.40 6.82
CA LEU A 117 8.92 -1.81 7.60
C LEU A 117 9.11 -1.60 9.10
N ASP A 118 10.33 -1.74 9.63
CA ASP A 118 10.66 -1.38 11.01
C ASP A 118 10.54 0.14 11.26
N PHE A 119 10.92 0.96 10.28
CA PHE A 119 10.66 2.39 10.33
C PHE A 119 9.15 2.66 10.39
N CYS A 120 8.37 2.02 9.54
CA CYS A 120 6.92 2.13 9.52
C CYS A 120 6.29 1.73 10.87
N GLN A 121 6.77 0.63 11.47
CA GLN A 121 6.29 0.17 12.77
C GLN A 121 6.59 1.18 13.88
N ARG A 122 7.83 1.63 13.98
CA ARG A 122 8.21 2.67 14.97
C ARG A 122 7.38 3.93 14.82
N TRP A 123 7.15 4.38 13.59
CA TRP A 123 6.30 5.53 13.33
C TRP A 123 4.86 5.30 13.82
N SER A 124 4.27 4.15 13.51
CA SER A 124 2.91 3.78 13.93
C SER A 124 2.78 3.77 15.46
N GLU A 125 3.75 3.17 16.16
CA GLU A 125 3.81 3.13 17.62
C GLU A 125 3.93 4.55 18.24
N GLN A 126 4.87 5.36 17.74
CA GLN A 126 5.11 6.72 18.23
C GLN A 126 3.93 7.67 17.97
N SER A 127 3.29 7.54 16.82
CA SER A 127 2.11 8.34 16.45
C SER A 127 0.82 7.82 17.08
N SER A 128 0.83 6.61 17.65
CA SER A 128 -0.36 5.87 18.10
C SER A 128 -1.43 5.75 17.03
N ARG A 129 -1.04 5.56 15.76
CA ARG A 129 -1.94 5.43 14.60
C ARG A 129 -1.73 4.11 13.90
N PRO A 130 -2.81 3.36 13.62
CA PRO A 130 -2.70 2.14 12.84
C PRO A 130 -2.21 2.45 11.43
N LEU A 131 -1.35 1.57 10.91
CA LEU A 131 -0.83 1.67 9.55
C LEU A 131 -1.43 0.57 8.67
N ASN A 132 -1.83 0.96 7.48
CA ASN A 132 -2.30 0.10 6.41
C ASN A 132 -1.33 0.18 5.23
N ILE A 133 -0.90 -0.96 4.71
CA ILE A 133 -0.22 -1.03 3.41
C ILE A 133 -1.32 -1.13 2.35
N GLY A 134 -1.74 0.03 1.84
CA GLY A 134 -2.89 0.15 0.94
C GLY A 134 -2.69 -0.52 -0.41
N GLU A 135 -1.44 -0.59 -0.85
CA GLU A 135 -1.07 -1.32 -2.06
C GLU A 135 0.34 -1.92 -1.91
N TYR A 136 0.48 -3.15 -2.38
CA TYR A 136 1.74 -3.80 -2.71
C TYR A 136 1.46 -4.85 -3.78
N GLY A 137 2.46 -5.20 -4.56
CA GLY A 137 2.25 -6.16 -5.65
C GLY A 137 3.49 -6.33 -6.53
N VAL A 138 3.39 -7.26 -7.46
CA VAL A 138 4.42 -7.55 -8.45
C VAL A 138 3.75 -7.67 -9.83
N CYS A 139 4.33 -7.03 -10.83
CA CYS A 139 3.79 -7.10 -12.18
C CYS A 139 3.94 -8.51 -12.78
N LEU A 140 3.02 -8.87 -13.67
CA LEU A 140 3.00 -10.17 -14.36
C LEU A 140 4.17 -10.39 -15.34
N LYS A 141 5.11 -9.45 -15.43
CA LYS A 141 6.37 -9.62 -16.17
C LYS A 141 7.45 -10.32 -15.36
N ALA A 142 7.28 -10.39 -14.04
CA ALA A 142 8.17 -11.15 -13.16
C ALA A 142 7.90 -12.66 -13.28
N ASP A 143 8.90 -13.48 -12.95
CA ASP A 143 8.69 -14.91 -12.89
C ASP A 143 7.81 -15.31 -11.70
N GLN A 144 7.04 -16.37 -11.88
CA GLN A 144 6.04 -16.81 -10.92
C GLN A 144 6.64 -17.21 -9.57
N GLN A 145 7.81 -17.83 -9.56
CA GLN A 145 8.43 -18.32 -8.33
C GLN A 145 8.96 -17.15 -7.47
N SER A 146 9.61 -16.17 -8.11
CA SER A 146 10.04 -14.94 -7.44
C SER A 146 8.85 -14.15 -6.89
N MET A 147 7.77 -14.05 -7.66
CA MET A 147 6.53 -13.41 -7.22
C MET A 147 5.96 -14.09 -5.96
N ASN A 148 5.87 -15.42 -5.97
CA ASN A 148 5.33 -16.18 -4.84
C ASN A 148 6.20 -16.04 -3.59
N ARG A 149 7.54 -16.13 -3.74
CA ARG A 149 8.48 -15.91 -2.62
C ARG A 149 8.33 -14.51 -2.02
N TYR A 150 8.22 -13.48 -2.88
CA TYR A 150 8.04 -12.10 -2.44
C TYR A 150 6.71 -11.94 -1.70
N PHE A 151 5.62 -12.46 -2.21
CA PHE A 151 4.30 -12.37 -1.58
C PHE A 151 4.28 -13.03 -0.19
N SER A 152 4.80 -14.25 -0.07
CA SER A 152 4.88 -14.95 1.22
C SER A 152 5.71 -14.15 2.23
N PHE A 153 6.87 -13.64 1.82
CA PHE A 153 7.72 -12.82 2.68
C PHE A 153 7.03 -11.52 3.10
N MET A 154 6.40 -10.80 2.18
CA MET A 154 5.73 -9.54 2.50
C MET A 154 4.56 -9.75 3.46
N GLN A 155 3.75 -10.78 3.26
CA GLN A 155 2.64 -11.10 4.16
C GLN A 155 3.12 -11.45 5.56
N GLU A 156 4.16 -12.27 5.68
CA GLU A 156 4.81 -12.56 6.96
C GLU A 156 5.26 -11.26 7.66
N GLN A 157 5.93 -10.36 6.91
CA GLN A 157 6.44 -9.12 7.48
C GLN A 157 5.34 -8.16 7.90
N PHE A 158 4.22 -8.09 7.17
CA PHE A 158 3.06 -7.28 7.56
C PHE A 158 2.36 -7.85 8.79
N GLN A 159 2.18 -9.16 8.84
CA GLN A 159 1.55 -9.83 9.97
C GLN A 159 2.36 -9.66 11.26
N LEU A 160 3.69 -9.85 11.20
CA LEU A 160 4.60 -9.67 12.35
C LEU A 160 4.49 -8.26 12.96
N ARG A 161 4.14 -7.25 12.15
CA ARG A 161 4.01 -5.85 12.60
C ARG A 161 2.58 -5.39 12.83
N GLY A 162 1.59 -6.28 12.65
CA GLY A 162 0.18 -5.95 12.80
C GLY A 162 -0.35 -4.97 11.73
N PHE A 163 0.28 -4.90 10.56
CA PHE A 163 -0.21 -4.09 9.45
C PHE A 163 -1.32 -4.80 8.70
N SER A 164 -2.39 -4.07 8.40
CA SER A 164 -3.31 -4.51 7.35
C SER A 164 -2.69 -4.23 5.98
N SER A 165 -3.02 -5.05 4.99
CA SER A 165 -2.45 -4.90 3.65
C SER A 165 -3.46 -5.26 2.56
N HIS A 166 -3.30 -4.65 1.38
CA HIS A 166 -4.09 -4.94 0.20
C HIS A 166 -3.18 -5.22 -0.98
N ILE A 167 -3.42 -6.37 -1.62
CA ILE A 167 -2.69 -6.73 -2.83
C ILE A 167 -3.20 -5.91 -4.02
N TRP A 168 -2.30 -5.31 -4.75
CA TRP A 168 -2.55 -4.74 -6.06
C TRP A 168 -2.13 -5.73 -7.14
N ALA A 169 -3.05 -6.37 -7.92
CA ALA A 169 -4.46 -6.03 -7.94
C ALA A 169 -5.34 -7.25 -8.29
N TYR A 170 -6.64 -7.03 -8.35
CA TYR A 170 -7.57 -8.05 -8.82
C TYR A 170 -7.27 -8.46 -10.26
N ARG A 171 -7.03 -7.47 -11.15
CA ARG A 171 -6.80 -7.68 -12.60
C ARG A 171 -5.82 -6.66 -13.18
N GLY A 172 -5.40 -6.85 -14.43
CA GLY A 172 -4.49 -5.95 -15.14
C GLY A 172 -3.04 -6.39 -15.01
N LEU A 173 -2.11 -5.44 -15.11
CA LEU A 173 -0.67 -5.71 -15.13
C LEU A 173 -0.10 -6.37 -13.86
N PHE A 174 -0.81 -6.28 -12.76
CA PHE A 174 -0.51 -6.89 -11.46
C PHE A 174 -1.59 -7.91 -11.04
N GLY A 175 -2.43 -8.30 -11.97
CA GLY A 175 -3.67 -9.03 -11.68
C GLY A 175 -3.47 -10.46 -11.19
N LEU A 176 -4.18 -10.84 -10.14
CA LEU A 176 -4.27 -12.23 -9.70
C LEU A 176 -5.36 -13.04 -10.42
N TYR A 177 -6.26 -12.36 -11.14
CA TYR A 177 -7.34 -12.96 -11.90
C TYR A 177 -7.23 -12.65 -13.38
N ASP A 178 -7.17 -13.69 -14.18
CA ASP A 178 -7.14 -13.60 -15.64
C ASP A 178 -8.57 -13.56 -16.20
N LEU A 179 -8.92 -12.43 -16.83
CA LEU A 179 -10.24 -12.23 -17.42
C LEU A 179 -10.51 -13.09 -18.66
N GLN A 180 -9.49 -13.51 -19.39
CA GLN A 180 -9.64 -14.33 -20.59
C GLN A 180 -9.94 -15.77 -20.22
N THR A 181 -9.13 -16.34 -19.35
CA THR A 181 -9.28 -17.72 -18.88
C THR A 181 -10.28 -17.88 -17.76
N LYS A 182 -10.70 -16.76 -17.14
CA LYS A 182 -11.58 -16.72 -15.94
C LYS A 182 -11.02 -17.52 -14.76
N LYS A 183 -9.71 -17.50 -14.59
CA LYS A 183 -9.01 -18.25 -13.54
C LYS A 183 -8.22 -17.32 -12.63
N TRP A 184 -8.15 -17.72 -11.38
CA TRP A 184 -7.24 -17.13 -10.40
C TRP A 184 -5.84 -17.73 -10.55
N ASN A 185 -4.82 -16.91 -10.30
CA ASN A 185 -3.46 -17.40 -10.08
C ASN A 185 -3.39 -18.07 -8.70
N GLN A 186 -3.64 -19.38 -8.69
CA GLN A 186 -3.75 -20.16 -7.45
C GLN A 186 -2.45 -20.20 -6.66
N GLU A 187 -1.29 -20.22 -7.34
CA GLU A 187 0.02 -20.22 -6.70
C GLU A 187 0.25 -18.92 -5.94
N SER A 188 -0.05 -17.78 -6.56
CA SER A 188 0.06 -16.49 -5.87
C SER A 188 -0.93 -16.34 -4.73
N ILE A 189 -2.16 -16.86 -4.87
CA ILE A 189 -3.14 -16.87 -3.78
C ILE A 189 -2.63 -17.70 -2.61
N GLN A 190 -2.08 -18.89 -2.87
CA GLN A 190 -1.48 -19.72 -1.82
C GLN A 190 -0.32 -19.01 -1.12
N ALA A 191 0.55 -18.33 -1.88
CA ALA A 191 1.65 -17.56 -1.32
C ALA A 191 1.19 -16.40 -0.44
N LEU A 192 0.01 -15.85 -0.71
CA LEU A 192 -0.61 -14.75 0.03
C LEU A 192 -1.38 -15.23 1.28
N THR A 193 -1.72 -16.51 1.39
CA THR A 193 -2.62 -17.04 2.43
C THR A 193 -2.02 -18.11 3.32
N ASN A 194 -0.92 -18.75 2.89
CA ASN A 194 -0.24 -19.82 3.63
C ASN A 194 1.04 -19.30 4.30
N PHE A 195 0.92 -18.70 5.46
CA PHE A 195 2.04 -18.19 6.28
C PHE A 195 1.73 -18.40 7.78
#